data_661012e7d6fdd0bd19d79efa13bd057f
#
_entry.id   661012e7d6fdd0bd19d79efa13bd057f
#
_cell.length_a   1.000
_cell.length_b   1.000
_cell.length_c   1.000
_cell.angle_alpha   90.00
_cell.angle_beta   90.00
_cell.angle_gamma   90.00
#
_symmetry.space_group_name_H-M   'P 1'
#
loop_
_entity.id
_entity.type
_entity.pdbx_description
1 polymer ?
#
loop_
_entity_poly.entity_id
_entity_poly.type
_entity_poly.pdbx_seq_one_letter_code
_entity_poly.pdbx_strand_id
1 'polypeptide(L)'
;MRIHLTSVLVDDQDKALHFYTEVLGFQKKTEVPLGEHRWLTVVAPEDPDGVELVLEPSDHPAVGPFRTALVTDGIPYTSFAVTNVQAETERLQALGVRFTQEPLAMGPVTTAVLDDTCGNLIMIASPVDPGPAGGAPA
;
A
#
# COMPACT_ATOMS: atom_id res chain seq x y z
N MET A 1 21.96 -10.76 3.60
CA MET A 1 21.20 -9.89 2.65
C MET A 1 19.76 -9.82 3.13
N ARG A 2 19.15 -8.63 3.13
CA ARG A 2 17.75 -8.44 3.52
C ARG A 2 17.14 -7.29 2.72
N ILE A 3 15.83 -7.31 2.56
CA ILE A 3 15.12 -6.18 1.96
C ILE A 3 15.04 -5.08 3.02
N HIS A 4 15.60 -3.90 2.73
CA HIS A 4 15.53 -2.78 3.66
C HIS A 4 14.66 -1.64 3.15
N LEU A 5 14.41 -1.56 1.84
CA LEU A 5 13.46 -0.63 1.28
C LEU A 5 12.85 -1.18 -0.01
N THR A 6 11.68 -0.69 -0.32
CA THR A 6 10.97 -0.89 -1.58
C THR A 6 10.32 0.44 -1.96
N SER A 7 9.69 0.55 -3.13
CA SER A 7 9.13 1.82 -3.55
C SER A 7 7.78 1.68 -4.22
N VAL A 8 7.02 2.78 -4.16
CA VAL A 8 5.87 3.01 -5.04
C VAL A 8 6.12 4.30 -5.80
N LEU A 9 5.66 4.35 -7.04
CA LEU A 9 5.81 5.51 -7.89
C LEU A 9 4.57 6.39 -7.73
N VAL A 10 4.76 7.66 -7.39
CA VAL A 10 3.66 8.57 -7.06
C VAL A 10 3.70 9.81 -7.94
N ASP A 11 2.53 10.31 -8.33
CA ASP A 11 2.42 11.49 -9.17
C ASP A 11 2.70 12.79 -8.41
N ASP A 12 2.49 12.80 -7.09
CA ASP A 12 2.66 13.97 -6.24
C ASP A 12 3.07 13.50 -4.84
N GLN A 13 4.27 13.86 -4.41
CA GLN A 13 4.82 13.39 -3.13
C GLN A 13 4.06 13.93 -1.92
N ASP A 14 3.55 15.16 -1.95
CA ASP A 14 2.77 15.71 -0.83
C ASP A 14 1.44 14.98 -0.67
N LYS A 15 0.74 14.76 -1.78
CA LYS A 15 -0.50 14.01 -1.79
C LYS A 15 -0.28 12.57 -1.34
N ALA A 16 0.80 11.95 -1.81
CA ALA A 16 1.15 10.58 -1.42
C ALA A 16 1.48 10.49 0.07
N LEU A 17 2.24 11.43 0.59
CA LEU A 17 2.58 11.44 2.02
C LEU A 17 1.30 11.52 2.87
N HIS A 18 0.38 12.41 2.50
CA HIS A 18 -0.90 12.52 3.20
C HIS A 18 -1.68 11.20 3.15
N PHE A 19 -1.81 10.62 1.97
CA PHE A 19 -2.58 9.37 1.81
C PHE A 19 -1.93 8.21 2.59
N TYR A 20 -0.63 8.01 2.43
CA TYR A 20 0.05 6.88 3.06
C TYR A 20 0.16 7.01 4.58
N THR A 21 0.21 8.24 5.12
CA THR A 21 0.27 8.45 6.56
C THR A 21 -1.11 8.64 7.19
N GLU A 22 -1.87 9.63 6.74
CA GLU A 22 -3.15 9.99 7.39
C GLU A 22 -4.27 9.00 7.06
N VAL A 23 -4.25 8.39 5.88
CA VAL A 23 -5.29 7.45 5.46
C VAL A 23 -4.89 6.02 5.74
N LEU A 24 -3.73 5.57 5.24
CA LEU A 24 -3.28 4.19 5.42
C LEU A 24 -2.65 3.92 6.78
N GLY A 25 -2.13 4.93 7.46
CA GLY A 25 -1.62 4.78 8.82
C GLY A 25 -0.12 4.51 8.95
N PHE A 26 0.65 4.66 7.88
CA PHE A 26 2.10 4.59 7.97
C PHE A 26 2.67 5.82 8.67
N GLN A 27 3.94 5.75 9.09
CA GLN A 27 4.66 6.87 9.69
C GLN A 27 5.74 7.37 8.73
N LYS A 28 5.85 8.68 8.57
CA LYS A 28 6.99 9.26 7.85
C LYS A 28 8.27 8.95 8.62
N LYS A 29 9.28 8.46 7.91
CA LYS A 29 10.59 8.20 8.51
C LYS A 29 11.65 9.18 8.03
N THR A 30 11.82 9.33 6.73
CA THR A 30 12.87 10.17 6.17
C THR A 30 12.28 11.15 5.17
N GLU A 31 12.76 12.38 5.23
CA GLU A 31 12.40 13.41 4.25
C GLU A 31 13.62 14.29 4.04
N VAL A 32 14.29 14.15 2.89
CA VAL A 32 15.50 14.88 2.54
C VAL A 32 15.34 15.50 1.16
N PRO A 33 15.57 16.81 1.00
CA PRO A 33 15.48 17.42 -0.33
C PRO A 33 16.49 16.81 -1.31
N LEU A 34 16.02 16.53 -2.53
CA LEU A 34 16.81 16.04 -3.66
C LEU A 34 16.38 16.78 -4.93
N GLY A 35 17.01 17.93 -5.21
CA GLY A 35 16.63 18.75 -6.35
C GLY A 35 15.17 19.19 -6.27
N GLU A 36 14.38 18.88 -7.29
CA GLU A 36 12.96 19.23 -7.36
C GLU A 36 12.09 18.33 -6.47
N HIS A 37 12.63 17.20 -6.04
CA HIS A 37 11.91 16.18 -5.30
C HIS A 37 12.53 15.96 -3.92
N ARG A 38 12.03 14.95 -3.21
CA ARG A 38 12.52 14.57 -1.90
C ARG A 38 12.76 13.07 -1.85
N TRP A 39 13.81 12.69 -1.13
CA TRP A 39 13.91 11.32 -0.64
C TRP A 39 12.91 11.21 0.51
N LEU A 40 11.83 10.50 0.27
CA LEU A 40 10.69 10.48 1.17
C LEU A 40 10.30 9.03 1.44
N THR A 41 10.33 8.64 2.72
CA THR A 41 9.99 7.26 3.10
C THR A 41 8.99 7.22 4.23
N VAL A 42 8.22 6.15 4.25
CA VAL A 42 7.30 5.80 5.34
C VAL A 42 7.60 4.39 5.83
N VAL A 43 7.22 4.11 7.06
CA VAL A 43 7.38 2.79 7.70
C VAL A 43 6.10 2.39 8.40
N ALA A 44 5.96 1.09 8.67
CA ALA A 44 4.89 0.60 9.52
C ALA A 44 5.10 1.09 10.96
N PRO A 45 4.07 1.61 11.63
CA PRO A 45 4.21 2.07 13.02
C PRO A 45 4.64 0.97 13.98
N GLU A 46 4.24 -0.26 13.73
CA GLU A 46 4.62 -1.42 14.55
C GLU A 46 6.03 -1.92 14.30
N ASP A 47 6.69 -1.42 13.24
CA ASP A 47 8.07 -1.80 12.89
C ASP A 47 8.82 -0.61 12.30
N PRO A 48 9.10 0.42 13.12
CA PRO A 48 9.71 1.66 12.63
C PRO A 48 11.15 1.50 12.13
N ASP A 49 11.82 0.43 12.48
CA ASP A 49 13.17 0.10 12.00
C ASP A 49 13.15 -0.96 10.90
N GLY A 50 11.98 -1.34 10.44
CA GLY A 50 11.80 -2.34 9.39
C GLY A 50 11.94 -1.78 7.99
N VAL A 51 11.30 -2.46 7.04
CA VAL A 51 11.35 -2.07 5.63
C VAL A 51 10.74 -0.68 5.44
N GLU A 52 11.46 0.18 4.72
CA GLU A 52 10.95 1.48 4.34
C GLU A 52 10.29 1.43 2.98
N LEU A 53 9.18 2.14 2.84
CA LEU A 53 8.53 2.36 1.56
C LEU A 53 8.90 3.74 1.06
N VAL A 54 9.58 3.81 -0.09
CA VAL A 54 9.95 5.07 -0.72
C VAL A 54 8.78 5.56 -1.58
N LEU A 55 8.35 6.80 -1.36
CA LEU A 55 7.36 7.46 -2.21
C LEU A 55 8.13 8.17 -3.33
N GLU A 56 8.36 7.46 -4.43
CA GLU A 56 9.21 7.93 -5.52
C GLU A 56 8.44 8.75 -6.55
N PRO A 57 9.03 9.87 -7.04
CA PRO A 57 8.43 10.60 -8.15
C PRO A 57 8.30 9.74 -9.41
N SER A 58 7.25 10.00 -10.17
CA SER A 58 6.91 9.21 -11.36
C SER A 58 7.37 9.88 -12.67
N ASP A 59 8.44 10.68 -12.62
CA ASP A 59 8.84 11.51 -13.75
C ASP A 59 9.50 10.75 -14.90
N HIS A 60 10.04 9.57 -14.64
CA HIS A 60 10.67 8.79 -15.69
C HIS A 60 9.65 8.42 -16.77
N PRO A 61 9.98 8.59 -18.06
CA PRO A 61 8.99 8.36 -19.13
C PRO A 61 8.46 6.93 -19.23
N ALA A 62 9.15 5.94 -18.66
CA ALA A 62 8.64 4.55 -18.61
C ALA A 62 7.51 4.36 -17.62
N VAL A 63 7.34 5.26 -16.65
CA VAL A 63 6.42 5.07 -15.53
C VAL A 63 4.97 5.19 -15.97
N GLY A 64 4.62 6.22 -16.72
CA GLY A 64 3.26 6.45 -17.17
C GLY A 64 2.66 5.25 -17.91
N PRO A 65 3.29 4.80 -19.00
CA PRO A 65 2.79 3.63 -19.75
C PRO A 65 2.71 2.36 -18.89
N PHE A 66 3.71 2.13 -18.04
CA PHE A 66 3.74 0.96 -17.16
C PHE A 66 2.58 0.97 -16.17
N ARG A 67 2.40 2.08 -15.43
CA ARG A 67 1.31 2.18 -14.45
C ARG A 67 -0.06 2.12 -15.12
N THR A 68 -0.22 2.81 -16.23
CA THR A 68 -1.49 2.80 -16.97
C THR A 68 -1.87 1.37 -17.39
N ALA A 69 -0.90 0.60 -17.85
CA ALA A 69 -1.14 -0.79 -18.25
C ALA A 69 -1.57 -1.63 -17.05
N LEU A 70 -0.90 -1.50 -15.90
CA LEU A 70 -1.26 -2.24 -14.70
C LEU A 70 -2.67 -1.88 -14.21
N VAL A 71 -2.98 -0.58 -14.13
CA VAL A 71 -4.30 -0.11 -13.68
C VAL A 71 -5.40 -0.59 -14.63
N THR A 72 -5.16 -0.49 -15.94
CA THR A 72 -6.12 -0.95 -16.95
C THR A 72 -6.43 -2.44 -16.79
N ASP A 73 -5.42 -3.23 -16.47
CA ASP A 73 -5.58 -4.68 -16.29
C ASP A 73 -6.00 -5.07 -14.86
N GLY A 74 -6.18 -4.09 -13.97
CA GLY A 74 -6.58 -4.34 -12.59
C GLY A 74 -5.49 -4.99 -11.74
N ILE A 75 -4.22 -4.81 -12.09
CA ILE A 75 -3.10 -5.47 -11.41
C ILE A 75 -2.55 -4.56 -10.31
N PRO A 76 -2.56 -5.00 -9.04
CA PRO A 76 -1.96 -4.24 -7.95
C PRO A 76 -0.45 -4.10 -8.14
N TYR A 77 0.07 -2.91 -7.84
CA TYR A 77 1.51 -2.66 -7.88
C TYR A 77 2.25 -3.39 -6.75
N THR A 78 1.67 -3.40 -5.56
CA THR A 78 2.26 -4.05 -4.39
C THR A 78 1.15 -4.47 -3.42
N SER A 79 1.53 -5.12 -2.31
CA SER A 79 0.61 -5.62 -1.31
C SER A 79 1.10 -5.27 0.09
N PHE A 80 0.18 -4.85 0.95
CA PHE A 80 0.45 -4.60 2.36
C PHE A 80 -0.33 -5.58 3.22
N ALA A 81 0.29 -6.03 4.30
CA ALA A 81 -0.35 -6.89 5.27
C ALA A 81 -1.19 -6.06 6.24
N VAL A 82 -2.41 -6.51 6.48
CA VAL A 82 -3.28 -5.96 7.52
C VAL A 82 -3.77 -7.10 8.42
N THR A 83 -4.31 -6.76 9.57
CA THR A 83 -4.79 -7.78 10.51
C THR A 83 -6.09 -8.41 10.03
N ASN A 84 -6.97 -7.61 9.44
CA ASN A 84 -8.30 -8.05 9.01
C ASN A 84 -8.71 -7.20 7.80
N VAL A 85 -8.75 -7.81 6.62
CA VAL A 85 -9.07 -7.11 5.37
C VAL A 85 -10.48 -6.53 5.39
N GLN A 86 -11.46 -7.26 5.92
CA GLN A 86 -12.84 -6.77 5.95
C GLN A 86 -12.95 -5.48 6.78
N ALA A 87 -12.39 -5.49 7.98
CA ALA A 87 -12.43 -4.33 8.87
C ALA A 87 -11.65 -3.15 8.28
N GLU A 88 -10.49 -3.41 7.69
CA GLU A 88 -9.68 -2.36 7.09
C GLU A 88 -10.37 -1.74 5.86
N THR A 89 -11.00 -2.57 5.03
CA THR A 89 -11.77 -2.08 3.89
C THR A 89 -12.89 -1.15 4.35
N GLU A 90 -13.64 -1.55 5.37
CA GLU A 90 -14.73 -0.72 5.91
C GLU A 90 -14.20 0.62 6.46
N ARG A 91 -13.08 0.57 7.18
CA ARG A 91 -12.45 1.78 7.71
C ARG A 91 -12.02 2.72 6.58
N LEU A 92 -11.36 2.19 5.56
CA LEU A 92 -10.86 3.00 4.44
C LEU A 92 -12.00 3.54 3.57
N GLN A 93 -13.04 2.74 3.33
CA GLN A 93 -14.20 3.22 2.58
C GLN A 93 -14.92 4.34 3.31
N ALA A 94 -14.98 4.30 4.64
CA ALA A 94 -15.55 5.38 5.44
C ALA A 94 -14.75 6.68 5.30
N LEU A 95 -13.46 6.59 4.97
CA LEU A 95 -12.59 7.74 4.68
C LEU A 95 -12.64 8.15 3.20
N GLY A 96 -13.46 7.51 2.39
CA GLY A 96 -13.63 7.86 0.99
C GLY A 96 -12.67 7.12 0.03
N VAL A 97 -11.95 6.11 0.48
CA VAL A 97 -11.05 5.34 -0.38
C VAL A 97 -11.86 4.46 -1.33
N ARG A 98 -11.50 4.50 -2.61
CA ARG A 98 -12.13 3.66 -3.64
C ARG A 98 -11.44 2.31 -3.70
N PHE A 99 -12.23 1.25 -3.71
CA PHE A 99 -11.75 -0.12 -3.91
C PHE A 99 -12.16 -0.61 -5.28
N THR A 100 -11.24 -1.25 -5.99
CA THR A 100 -11.51 -1.90 -7.27
C THR A 100 -11.83 -3.38 -7.10
N GLN A 101 -11.47 -3.96 -5.96
CA GLN A 101 -11.86 -5.30 -5.57
C GLN A 101 -12.26 -5.29 -4.10
N GLU A 102 -13.49 -5.69 -3.81
CA GLU A 102 -13.98 -5.89 -2.46
C GLU A 102 -13.30 -7.10 -1.80
N PRO A 103 -13.38 -7.25 -0.47
CA PRO A 103 -12.77 -8.39 0.20
C PRO A 103 -13.16 -9.73 -0.42
N LEU A 104 -12.17 -10.54 -0.72
CA LEU A 104 -12.34 -11.82 -1.41
C LEU A 104 -11.36 -12.82 -0.80
N ALA A 105 -11.90 -13.98 -0.41
CA ALA A 105 -11.06 -15.08 0.06
C ALA A 105 -10.35 -15.72 -1.14
N MET A 106 -9.04 -15.83 -1.06
CA MET A 106 -8.20 -16.41 -2.09
C MET A 106 -7.27 -17.43 -1.44
N GLY A 107 -7.74 -18.67 -1.30
CA GLY A 107 -6.99 -19.68 -0.59
C GLY A 107 -6.80 -19.32 0.89
N PRO A 108 -5.55 -19.29 1.39
CA PRO A 108 -5.29 -19.04 2.81
C PRO A 108 -5.35 -17.55 3.19
N VAL A 109 -5.60 -16.65 2.24
CA VAL A 109 -5.64 -15.21 2.50
C VAL A 109 -6.94 -14.59 2.01
N THR A 110 -7.32 -13.50 2.67
CA THR A 110 -8.35 -12.59 2.16
C THR A 110 -7.65 -11.37 1.61
N THR A 111 -8.06 -10.90 0.43
CA THR A 111 -7.48 -9.73 -0.22
C THR A 111 -8.55 -8.72 -0.58
N ALA A 112 -8.14 -7.48 -0.73
CA ALA A 112 -8.90 -6.42 -1.36
C ALA A 112 -7.93 -5.51 -2.10
N VAL A 113 -8.43 -4.72 -3.04
CA VAL A 113 -7.58 -3.83 -3.84
C VAL A 113 -8.16 -2.43 -3.82
N LEU A 114 -7.32 -1.47 -3.45
CA LEU A 114 -7.69 -0.07 -3.35
C LEU A 114 -6.91 0.79 -4.35
N ASP A 115 -7.45 1.97 -4.61
CA ASP A 115 -6.80 3.01 -5.41
C ASP A 115 -6.09 3.96 -4.45
N ASP A 116 -4.76 4.13 -4.59
CA ASP A 116 -3.98 4.99 -3.71
C ASP A 116 -4.07 6.48 -4.09
N THR A 117 -4.86 6.83 -5.10
CA THR A 117 -5.01 8.19 -5.65
C THR A 117 -3.73 8.75 -6.27
N CYS A 118 -2.65 8.01 -6.26
CA CYS A 118 -1.34 8.44 -6.77
C CYS A 118 -0.93 7.70 -8.05
N GLY A 119 -1.86 6.96 -8.64
CA GLY A 119 -1.64 6.23 -9.89
C GLY A 119 -1.42 4.74 -9.72
N ASN A 120 -1.63 4.19 -8.53
CA ASN A 120 -1.41 2.78 -8.26
C ASN A 120 -2.68 2.10 -7.71
N LEU A 121 -2.82 0.82 -8.02
CA LEU A 121 -3.68 -0.08 -7.27
C LEU A 121 -2.82 -0.79 -6.23
N ILE A 122 -3.35 -0.91 -5.02
CA ILE A 122 -2.65 -1.52 -3.89
C ILE A 122 -3.51 -2.63 -3.33
N MET A 123 -2.91 -3.81 -3.16
CA MET A 123 -3.57 -4.91 -2.49
C MET A 123 -3.37 -4.80 -0.98
N ILE A 124 -4.39 -5.12 -0.21
CA ILE A 124 -4.24 -5.43 1.21
C ILE A 124 -4.61 -6.90 1.42
N ALA A 125 -3.91 -7.54 2.32
CA ALA A 125 -4.07 -8.97 2.56
C ALA A 125 -3.98 -9.31 4.04
N SER A 126 -4.80 -10.26 4.45
CA SER A 126 -4.73 -10.84 5.80
C SER A 126 -4.97 -12.35 5.69
N PRO A 127 -4.50 -13.15 6.66
CA PRO A 127 -4.86 -14.56 6.71
C PRO A 127 -6.38 -14.72 6.81
N VAL A 128 -6.90 -15.79 6.23
CA VAL A 128 -8.30 -16.16 6.44
C VAL A 128 -8.47 -16.48 7.91
N ASP A 129 -9.52 -15.93 8.52
CA ASP A 129 -9.83 -16.20 9.92
C ASP A 129 -10.06 -17.72 10.09
N PRO A 130 -9.27 -18.40 10.94
CA PRO A 130 -9.43 -19.84 11.16
C PRO A 130 -10.73 -20.20 11.87
N GLY A 131 -11.47 -19.21 12.41
CA GLY A 131 -12.67 -19.45 13.19
C GLY A 131 -12.37 -19.86 14.63
N PRO A 132 -13.39 -19.89 15.48
CA PRO A 132 -13.21 -20.09 16.92
C PRO A 132 -12.69 -21.47 17.31
N ALA A 133 -12.89 -22.49 16.48
CA ALA A 133 -12.45 -23.85 16.74
C ALA A 133 -11.09 -24.17 16.11
N GLY A 134 -10.60 -23.21 15.33
CA GLY A 134 -9.41 -23.44 14.60
C GLY A 134 -8.21 -23.32 15.46
N GLY A 135 -7.60 -24.01 16.02
CA GLY A 135 -6.33 -23.79 16.71
C GLY A 135 -5.47 -22.76 16.01
N ALA A 136 -4.40 -22.38 16.61
CA ALA A 136 -3.51 -21.42 15.99
C ALA A 136 -3.06 -21.95 14.64
N PRO A 137 -3.10 -21.12 13.60
CA PRO A 137 -2.48 -21.48 12.33
C PRO A 137 -0.99 -21.72 12.58
N ALA A 138 -0.49 -22.68 11.89
CA ALA A 138 0.92 -23.01 11.97
C ALA A 138 1.80 -21.82 11.55
#